data_65941a5cfa3d3e97e99199a9138523b8
#
_entry.id   65941a5cfa3d3e97e99199a9138523b8
#
_cell.length_a   1.000
_cell.length_b   1.000
_cell.length_c   1.000
_cell.angle_alpha   90.00
_cell.angle_beta   90.00
_cell.angle_gamma   90.00
#
_symmetry.space_group_name_H-M   'P 1'
#
loop_
_entity.id
_entity.type
_entity.pdbx_description
1 polymer ?
#
loop_
_entity_poly.entity_id
_entity_poly.type
_entity_poly.pdbx_seq_one_letter_code
_entity_poly.pdbx_strand_id
1 'polypeptide(L)'
;MKSVWILIFGCVLLAACSGNSNFFSKKQSATAILAPTKGNSVSGTVNFTQKGGMVLVEAKVNGLKPNGTNGIHIHEKGNCSAGDASSAGGHFNPSSSQHGGPVGATRHGGDLGNLTADANGFAQISVEVSGISLGTDPDSITGRAVIVHAGADDLKTQPSGNSGARVACGLISKNPDKFF
;
A
#
# COMPACT_ATOMS: atom_id res chain seq x y z
N MET A 1 10.71 -18.57 -85.52
CA MET A 1 10.40 -19.26 -84.24
C MET A 1 10.77 -18.29 -83.13
N LYS A 2 9.76 -17.69 -82.45
CA LYS A 2 9.95 -16.73 -81.34
C LYS A 2 9.42 -17.38 -80.07
N SER A 3 10.35 -17.74 -79.19
CA SER A 3 10.01 -18.34 -77.92
C SER A 3 9.57 -17.26 -76.92
N VAL A 4 8.33 -17.38 -76.35
CA VAL A 4 7.77 -16.52 -75.37
C VAL A 4 8.04 -17.18 -73.99
N TRP A 5 8.78 -16.51 -73.09
CA TRP A 5 8.98 -16.92 -71.73
C TRP A 5 7.93 -16.24 -70.89
N ILE A 6 7.06 -17.03 -70.26
CA ILE A 6 6.05 -16.57 -69.22
C ILE A 6 6.71 -16.63 -67.89
N LEU A 7 6.97 -15.46 -67.33
CA LEU A 7 7.35 -15.29 -65.87
C LEU A 7 6.11 -15.39 -65.02
N ILE A 8 6.02 -16.46 -64.26
CA ILE A 8 5.00 -16.61 -63.19
C ILE A 8 5.50 -15.93 -61.94
N PHE A 9 4.91 -14.78 -61.60
CA PHE A 9 5.16 -14.06 -60.32
C PHE A 9 4.36 -14.73 -59.21
N GLY A 10 5.01 -15.53 -58.38
CA GLY A 10 4.42 -16.14 -57.17
C GLY A 10 4.22 -15.08 -56.08
N CYS A 11 2.96 -14.75 -55.80
CA CYS A 11 2.59 -13.87 -54.71
C CYS A 11 2.66 -14.66 -53.39
N VAL A 12 3.71 -14.46 -52.59
CA VAL A 12 3.83 -15.02 -51.24
C VAL A 12 2.99 -14.15 -50.29
N LEU A 13 1.82 -14.63 -49.89
CA LEU A 13 0.99 -14.06 -48.84
C LEU A 13 1.64 -14.34 -47.51
N LEU A 14 2.34 -13.35 -46.92
CA LEU A 14 2.75 -13.34 -45.52
C LEU A 14 1.51 -13.12 -44.63
N ALA A 15 0.97 -14.17 -44.07
CA ALA A 15 -0.03 -14.11 -43.03
C ALA A 15 0.61 -13.56 -41.74
N ALA A 16 0.45 -12.27 -41.49
CA ALA A 16 0.78 -11.67 -40.20
C ALA A 16 -0.18 -12.19 -39.14
N CYS A 17 0.25 -13.18 -38.36
CA CYS A 17 -0.43 -13.54 -37.10
C CYS A 17 -0.32 -12.39 -36.11
N SER A 18 -1.33 -11.53 -36.07
CA SER A 18 -1.52 -10.57 -34.96
C SER A 18 -1.87 -11.35 -33.70
N GLY A 19 -0.85 -11.77 -32.98
CA GLY A 19 -1.02 -12.34 -31.62
C GLY A 19 -1.55 -11.26 -30.71
N ASN A 20 -2.87 -11.27 -30.46
CA ASN A 20 -3.51 -10.45 -29.45
C ASN A 20 -3.12 -11.03 -28.09
N SER A 21 -1.94 -10.66 -27.57
CA SER A 21 -1.56 -10.95 -26.21
C SER A 21 -2.41 -10.05 -25.28
N ASN A 22 -3.57 -10.55 -24.87
CA ASN A 22 -4.29 -10.01 -23.73
C ASN A 22 -3.39 -10.19 -22.50
N PHE A 23 -2.52 -9.22 -22.28
CA PHE A 23 -1.74 -9.10 -21.05
C PHE A 23 -2.73 -8.75 -19.93
N PHE A 24 -3.41 -9.75 -19.36
CA PHE A 24 -4.07 -9.60 -18.08
C PHE A 24 -2.98 -9.34 -17.05
N SER A 25 -2.68 -8.06 -16.84
CA SER A 25 -1.82 -7.66 -15.70
C SER A 25 -2.47 -8.21 -14.44
N LYS A 26 -1.85 -9.23 -13.83
CA LYS A 26 -2.32 -9.80 -12.57
C LYS A 26 -2.43 -8.66 -11.57
N LYS A 27 -3.64 -8.41 -11.06
CA LYS A 27 -3.92 -7.36 -10.07
C LYS A 27 -2.96 -7.58 -8.87
N GLN A 28 -2.02 -6.66 -8.66
CA GLN A 28 -1.11 -6.76 -7.53
C GLN A 28 -1.84 -6.34 -6.26
N SER A 29 -1.80 -7.17 -5.24
CA SER A 29 -2.38 -6.90 -3.93
C SER A 29 -1.44 -7.37 -2.82
N ALA A 30 -1.57 -6.74 -1.66
CA ALA A 30 -0.90 -7.12 -0.43
C ALA A 30 -1.83 -6.85 0.76
N THR A 31 -1.58 -7.49 1.88
CA THR A 31 -2.37 -7.32 3.11
C THR A 31 -1.43 -7.20 4.30
N ALA A 32 -1.77 -6.32 5.25
CA ALA A 32 -1.20 -6.30 6.58
C ALA A 32 -2.26 -6.76 7.59
N ILE A 33 -1.96 -7.79 8.37
CA ILE A 33 -2.77 -8.20 9.52
C ILE A 33 -2.21 -7.47 10.73
N LEU A 34 -3.03 -6.61 11.33
CA LEU A 34 -2.65 -5.79 12.48
C LEU A 34 -2.80 -6.60 13.76
N ALA A 35 -1.71 -6.75 14.50
CA ALA A 35 -1.69 -7.28 15.85
C ALA A 35 -1.49 -6.15 16.87
N PRO A 36 -2.09 -6.24 18.07
CA PRO A 36 -1.92 -5.22 19.10
C PRO A 36 -0.48 -5.18 19.62
N THR A 37 0.03 -4.00 19.92
CA THR A 37 1.24 -3.82 20.69
C THR A 37 1.00 -4.15 22.16
N LYS A 38 2.07 -4.29 22.96
CA LYS A 38 1.97 -4.69 24.36
C LYS A 38 1.04 -3.75 25.15
N GLY A 39 0.03 -4.33 25.79
CA GLY A 39 -0.96 -3.58 26.61
C GLY A 39 -2.10 -2.94 25.82
N ASN A 40 -2.18 -3.17 24.51
CA ASN A 40 -3.26 -2.68 23.66
C ASN A 40 -4.15 -3.84 23.16
N SER A 41 -5.31 -3.49 22.57
CA SER A 41 -6.29 -4.43 22.00
C SER A 41 -6.62 -4.17 20.53
N VAL A 42 -5.96 -3.17 19.92
CA VAL A 42 -6.23 -2.74 18.56
C VAL A 42 -5.77 -3.79 17.56
N SER A 43 -6.67 -4.25 16.70
CA SER A 43 -6.40 -5.27 15.68
C SER A 43 -7.21 -5.00 14.42
N GLY A 44 -6.84 -5.66 13.31
CA GLY A 44 -7.56 -5.46 12.06
C GLY A 44 -6.81 -5.91 10.84
N THR A 45 -7.24 -5.43 9.67
CA THR A 45 -6.60 -5.70 8.39
C THR A 45 -6.48 -4.42 7.56
N VAL A 46 -5.38 -4.33 6.82
CA VAL A 46 -5.20 -3.29 5.80
C VAL A 46 -4.88 -3.96 4.48
N ASN A 47 -5.75 -3.77 3.50
CA ASN A 47 -5.59 -4.30 2.16
C ASN A 47 -5.06 -3.22 1.22
N PHE A 48 -4.15 -3.61 0.36
CA PHE A 48 -3.52 -2.77 -0.64
C PHE A 48 -3.77 -3.35 -2.02
N THR A 49 -4.23 -2.53 -2.95
CA THR A 49 -4.46 -2.93 -4.33
C THR A 49 -3.83 -1.92 -5.28
N GLN A 50 -2.91 -2.37 -6.14
CA GLN A 50 -2.33 -1.51 -7.17
C GLN A 50 -3.39 -1.12 -8.20
N LYS A 51 -3.51 0.17 -8.47
CA LYS A 51 -4.41 0.75 -9.47
C LYS A 51 -3.64 1.76 -10.33
N GLY A 52 -2.98 1.26 -11.36
CA GLY A 52 -2.09 2.10 -12.18
C GLY A 52 -0.98 2.72 -11.35
N GLY A 53 -0.84 4.04 -11.37
CA GLY A 53 0.15 4.80 -10.59
C GLY A 53 -0.23 5.06 -9.12
N MET A 54 -1.36 4.51 -8.65
CA MET A 54 -1.86 4.69 -7.29
C MET A 54 -2.05 3.34 -6.59
N VAL A 55 -2.10 3.35 -5.27
CA VAL A 55 -2.48 2.18 -4.46
C VAL A 55 -3.76 2.52 -3.69
N LEU A 56 -4.80 1.71 -3.89
CA LEU A 56 -6.00 1.74 -3.04
C LEU A 56 -5.65 1.06 -1.71
N VAL A 57 -5.87 1.78 -0.62
CA VAL A 57 -5.68 1.33 0.75
C VAL A 57 -7.04 1.22 1.43
N GLU A 58 -7.39 0.03 1.90
CA GLU A 58 -8.64 -0.25 2.59
C GLU A 58 -8.32 -0.83 3.96
N ALA A 59 -8.57 -0.07 5.02
CA ALA A 59 -8.33 -0.52 6.39
C ALA A 59 -9.65 -0.78 7.12
N LYS A 60 -9.66 -1.85 7.94
CA LYS A 60 -10.72 -2.17 8.91
C LYS A 60 -10.04 -2.49 10.23
N VAL A 61 -10.33 -1.70 11.25
CA VAL A 61 -9.64 -1.74 12.55
C VAL A 61 -10.66 -1.76 13.68
N ASN A 62 -10.43 -2.65 14.65
CA ASN A 62 -11.24 -2.83 15.86
C ASN A 62 -10.42 -2.50 17.10
N GLY A 63 -11.10 -2.30 18.23
CA GLY A 63 -10.47 -2.09 19.54
C GLY A 63 -9.91 -0.68 19.75
N LEU A 64 -10.30 0.26 18.88
CA LEU A 64 -10.01 1.69 19.05
C LEU A 64 -10.87 2.28 20.17
N LYS A 65 -10.46 3.44 20.71
CA LYS A 65 -11.31 4.19 21.63
C LYS A 65 -12.61 4.59 20.93
N PRO A 66 -13.80 4.28 21.49
CA PRO A 66 -15.07 4.71 20.90
C PRO A 66 -15.09 6.20 20.59
N ASN A 67 -15.56 6.54 19.37
CA ASN A 67 -15.59 7.90 18.81
C ASN A 67 -14.24 8.62 18.79
N GLY A 68 -13.13 7.85 18.87
CA GLY A 68 -11.77 8.38 18.82
C GLY A 68 -11.26 8.53 17.39
N THR A 69 -10.16 9.28 17.26
CA THR A 69 -9.42 9.44 16.00
C THR A 69 -7.98 8.98 16.21
N ASN A 70 -7.45 8.20 15.28
CA ASN A 70 -6.17 7.54 15.39
C ASN A 70 -5.39 7.65 14.08
N GLY A 71 -4.16 8.12 14.12
CA GLY A 71 -3.28 8.12 12.96
C GLY A 71 -2.98 6.70 12.47
N ILE A 72 -2.88 6.53 11.15
CA ILE A 72 -2.46 5.28 10.52
C ILE A 72 -1.39 5.57 9.46
N HIS A 73 -0.27 4.86 9.53
CA HIS A 73 0.87 5.12 8.65
C HIS A 73 1.56 3.83 8.22
N ILE A 74 2.26 3.90 7.07
CA ILE A 74 3.24 2.88 6.68
C ILE A 74 4.60 3.33 7.22
N HIS A 75 5.27 2.44 7.95
CA HIS A 75 6.60 2.64 8.52
C HIS A 75 7.69 1.99 7.67
N GLU A 76 8.92 2.50 7.77
CA GLU A 76 10.04 2.16 6.88
C GLU A 76 10.53 0.71 7.00
N LYS A 77 10.34 0.05 8.17
CA LYS A 77 10.83 -1.30 8.43
C LYS A 77 9.66 -2.25 8.66
N GLY A 78 9.66 -3.41 8.00
CA GLY A 78 8.68 -4.48 8.22
C GLY A 78 9.01 -5.29 9.46
N ASN A 79 9.13 -4.64 10.61
CA ASN A 79 9.52 -5.27 11.85
C ASN A 79 8.61 -4.84 13.01
N CYS A 80 7.77 -5.76 13.49
CA CYS A 80 6.85 -5.58 14.61
C CYS A 80 7.34 -6.30 15.89
N SER A 81 8.63 -6.66 16.00
CA SER A 81 9.12 -7.52 17.10
C SER A 81 9.25 -6.79 18.44
N ALA A 82 9.46 -5.47 18.44
CA ALA A 82 9.45 -4.68 19.68
C ALA A 82 8.02 -4.58 20.22
N GLY A 83 7.86 -4.76 21.54
CA GLY A 83 6.54 -4.73 22.19
C GLY A 83 5.76 -3.43 22.02
N ASP A 84 6.45 -2.32 21.73
CA ASP A 84 5.89 -1.00 21.43
C ASP A 84 5.92 -0.67 19.92
N ALA A 85 6.28 -1.64 19.08
CA ALA A 85 6.49 -1.51 17.63
C ALA A 85 7.56 -0.47 17.22
N SER A 86 8.47 -0.05 18.12
CA SER A 86 9.57 0.88 17.79
C SER A 86 10.50 0.31 16.72
N SER A 87 10.61 -1.03 16.62
CA SER A 87 11.39 -1.72 15.58
C SER A 87 10.93 -1.42 14.13
N ALA A 88 9.71 -0.91 13.93
CA ALA A 88 9.22 -0.50 12.61
C ALA A 88 9.86 0.81 12.08
N GLY A 89 10.61 1.54 12.91
CA GLY A 89 11.28 2.79 12.51
C GLY A 89 10.33 3.98 12.36
N GLY A 90 10.68 4.94 11.52
CA GLY A 90 9.89 6.13 11.18
C GLY A 90 8.87 5.88 10.07
N HIS A 91 8.17 6.94 9.63
CA HIS A 91 7.29 6.85 8.47
C HIS A 91 8.07 6.52 7.21
N PHE A 92 7.47 5.74 6.32
CA PHE A 92 8.05 5.45 5.00
C PHE A 92 8.08 6.71 4.15
N ASN A 93 9.27 7.22 3.88
CA ASN A 93 9.50 8.50 3.21
C ASN A 93 10.58 8.39 2.13
N PRO A 94 10.31 7.74 0.99
CA PRO A 94 11.31 7.55 -0.07
C PRO A 94 11.70 8.86 -0.75
N SER A 95 10.84 9.86 -0.74
CA SER A 95 11.05 11.16 -1.40
C SER A 95 11.68 12.22 -0.48
N SER A 96 11.96 11.90 0.79
CA SER A 96 12.46 12.87 1.79
C SER A 96 11.59 14.13 1.91
N SER A 97 10.28 13.95 1.76
CA SER A 97 9.28 15.01 1.91
C SER A 97 9.00 15.33 3.38
N GLN A 98 8.29 16.42 3.64
CA GLN A 98 7.70 16.69 4.94
C GLN A 98 6.45 15.82 5.15
N HIS A 99 6.11 15.57 6.43
CA HIS A 99 4.86 14.91 6.83
C HIS A 99 3.64 15.73 6.40
N GLY A 100 2.54 15.05 6.02
CA GLY A 100 1.30 15.68 5.61
C GLY A 100 0.12 14.73 5.47
N GLY A 101 -0.99 15.23 4.97
CA GLY A 101 -2.21 14.42 4.77
C GLY A 101 -2.13 13.52 3.53
N PRO A 102 -2.92 12.43 3.47
CA PRO A 102 -2.82 11.37 2.44
C PRO A 102 -3.07 11.83 1.01
N VAL A 103 -3.79 12.93 0.82
CA VAL A 103 -4.09 13.53 -0.49
C VAL A 103 -3.33 14.83 -0.73
N GLY A 104 -2.46 15.23 0.18
CA GLY A 104 -1.62 16.43 0.06
C GLY A 104 -0.51 16.27 -0.97
N ALA A 105 -0.09 17.38 -1.59
CA ALA A 105 1.04 17.39 -2.52
C ALA A 105 2.39 17.14 -1.81
N THR A 106 2.51 17.58 -0.54
CA THR A 106 3.68 17.37 0.30
C THR A 106 3.31 16.43 1.44
N ARG A 107 3.91 15.22 1.45
CA ARG A 107 3.70 14.20 2.46
C ARG A 107 4.73 13.08 2.32
N HIS A 108 4.85 12.23 3.33
CA HIS A 108 5.57 10.95 3.20
C HIS A 108 4.76 9.97 2.32
N GLY A 109 5.42 9.04 1.67
CA GLY A 109 4.73 7.94 1.00
C GLY A 109 3.84 7.15 1.96
N GLY A 110 4.24 7.03 3.21
CA GLY A 110 3.53 6.29 4.25
C GLY A 110 2.40 7.03 4.97
N ASP A 111 2.13 8.29 4.68
CA ASP A 111 1.08 9.06 5.36
C ASP A 111 -0.31 8.66 4.81
N LEU A 112 -1.08 7.92 5.61
CA LEU A 112 -2.42 7.42 5.25
C LEU A 112 -3.55 8.20 5.94
N GLY A 113 -3.21 9.15 6.84
CA GLY A 113 -4.17 9.99 7.55
C GLY A 113 -4.72 9.35 8.81
N ASN A 114 -6.04 9.43 9.01
CA ASN A 114 -6.69 9.05 10.25
C ASN A 114 -7.81 8.02 10.07
N LEU A 115 -7.93 7.16 11.08
CA LEU A 115 -9.07 6.30 11.35
C LEU A 115 -10.00 7.03 12.32
N THR A 116 -11.29 7.15 12.01
CA THR A 116 -12.31 7.66 12.94
C THR A 116 -13.18 6.49 13.37
N ALA A 117 -13.11 6.16 14.66
CA ALA A 117 -13.85 5.05 15.22
C ALA A 117 -15.31 5.43 15.49
N ASP A 118 -16.20 4.45 15.31
CA ASP A 118 -17.60 4.52 15.73
C ASP A 118 -17.75 4.34 17.25
N ALA A 119 -19.01 4.30 17.72
CA ALA A 119 -19.34 4.09 19.14
C ALA A 119 -18.90 2.71 19.67
N ASN A 120 -18.58 1.74 18.81
CA ASN A 120 -18.11 0.40 19.17
C ASN A 120 -16.57 0.28 19.08
N GLY A 121 -15.87 1.34 18.72
CA GLY A 121 -14.42 1.30 18.54
C GLY A 121 -13.98 0.66 17.21
N PHE A 122 -14.88 0.55 16.22
CA PHE A 122 -14.58 0.11 14.87
C PHE A 122 -14.36 1.30 13.94
N ALA A 123 -13.33 1.23 13.11
CA ALA A 123 -13.08 2.20 12.07
C ALA A 123 -12.78 1.53 10.73
N GLN A 124 -13.19 2.18 9.64
CA GLN A 124 -12.79 1.80 8.30
C GLN A 124 -12.46 3.03 7.45
N ILE A 125 -11.45 2.89 6.60
CA ILE A 125 -11.12 3.88 5.58
C ILE A 125 -10.90 3.20 4.22
N SER A 126 -11.11 3.98 3.17
CA SER A 126 -10.74 3.64 1.80
C SER A 126 -10.15 4.89 1.16
N VAL A 127 -8.88 4.85 0.77
CA VAL A 127 -8.15 5.98 0.20
C VAL A 127 -7.23 5.52 -0.92
N GLU A 128 -7.15 6.28 -2.01
CA GLU A 128 -6.17 6.08 -3.08
C GLU A 128 -4.97 6.99 -2.84
N VAL A 129 -3.78 6.39 -2.82
CA VAL A 129 -2.52 7.06 -2.46
C VAL A 129 -1.53 6.93 -3.60
N SER A 130 -0.93 8.04 -4.01
CA SER A 130 0.19 8.09 -4.96
C SER A 130 1.55 8.00 -4.24
N GLY A 131 2.66 7.83 -4.98
CA GLY A 131 4.02 7.81 -4.42
C GLY A 131 4.33 6.59 -3.56
N ILE A 132 3.53 5.53 -3.70
CA ILE A 132 3.81 4.18 -3.18
C ILE A 132 3.43 3.14 -4.23
N SER A 133 4.04 1.96 -4.15
CA SER A 133 3.78 0.86 -5.08
C SER A 133 3.73 -0.50 -4.37
N LEU A 134 3.20 -1.53 -5.06
CA LEU A 134 3.33 -2.93 -4.69
C LEU A 134 4.41 -3.65 -5.54
N GLY A 135 5.19 -2.90 -6.29
CA GLY A 135 6.29 -3.39 -7.14
C GLY A 135 7.54 -3.80 -6.37
N THR A 136 8.69 -3.58 -7.03
CA THR A 136 10.05 -3.79 -6.48
C THR A 136 10.89 -2.53 -6.56
N ASP A 137 10.27 -1.42 -6.94
CA ASP A 137 10.88 -0.10 -7.04
C ASP A 137 11.10 0.53 -5.63
N PRO A 138 11.82 1.66 -5.52
CA PRO A 138 12.09 2.32 -4.24
C PRO A 138 10.84 2.74 -3.46
N ASP A 139 9.71 2.96 -4.15
CA ASP A 139 8.43 3.34 -3.56
C ASP A 139 7.61 2.13 -3.06
N SER A 140 8.18 0.92 -3.16
CA SER A 140 7.50 -0.32 -2.75
C SER A 140 7.24 -0.35 -1.25
N ILE A 141 5.98 -0.61 -0.90
CA ILE A 141 5.54 -0.82 0.49
C ILE A 141 5.53 -2.30 0.91
N THR A 142 5.76 -3.22 -0.03
CA THR A 142 5.84 -4.66 0.27
C THR A 142 7.02 -4.94 1.20
N GLY A 143 6.78 -5.64 2.31
CA GLY A 143 7.80 -5.92 3.33
C GLY A 143 7.99 -4.80 4.34
N ARG A 144 7.18 -3.74 4.32
CA ARG A 144 7.14 -2.67 5.34
C ARG A 144 6.05 -2.96 6.37
N ALA A 145 5.88 -2.10 7.38
CA ALA A 145 4.85 -2.27 8.40
C ALA A 145 3.79 -1.17 8.33
N VAL A 146 2.54 -1.53 8.61
CA VAL A 146 1.48 -0.59 8.97
C VAL A 146 1.48 -0.42 10.48
N ILE A 147 1.40 0.83 10.93
CA ILE A 147 1.24 1.21 12.33
C ILE A 147 -0.07 1.98 12.51
N VAL A 148 -0.82 1.63 13.56
CA VAL A 148 -1.91 2.45 14.08
C VAL A 148 -1.44 3.12 15.36
N HIS A 149 -1.73 4.42 15.51
CA HIS A 149 -1.31 5.24 16.64
C HIS A 149 -2.44 5.49 17.65
N ALA A 150 -2.08 5.88 18.88
CA ALA A 150 -3.03 6.12 19.97
C ALA A 150 -3.82 7.41 19.81
N GLY A 151 -3.25 8.41 19.15
CA GLY A 151 -3.85 9.73 18.94
C GLY A 151 -4.07 10.06 17.46
N ALA A 152 -4.77 11.15 17.23
CA ALA A 152 -4.97 11.68 15.90
C ALA A 152 -3.65 12.19 15.30
N ASP A 153 -3.47 11.94 14.00
CA ASP A 153 -2.51 12.65 13.18
C ASP A 153 -3.03 14.06 12.91
N ASP A 154 -2.29 15.11 13.30
CA ASP A 154 -2.66 16.51 13.04
C ASP A 154 -2.32 16.96 11.61
N LEU A 155 -1.71 16.08 10.79
CA LEU A 155 -1.34 16.26 9.38
C LEU A 155 -0.34 17.41 9.12
N LYS A 156 0.37 17.85 10.13
CA LYS A 156 1.24 19.05 10.07
C LYS A 156 2.54 18.90 10.85
N THR A 157 2.45 18.43 12.11
CA THR A 157 3.61 18.38 13.00
C THR A 157 4.65 17.40 12.50
N GLN A 158 5.86 17.88 12.34
CA GLN A 158 6.97 17.05 11.89
C GLN A 158 7.58 16.26 13.06
N PRO A 159 8.04 15.05 12.86
CA PRO A 159 8.02 14.29 11.59
C PRO A 159 6.80 13.36 11.43
N SER A 160 5.81 13.35 12.33
CA SER A 160 4.82 12.27 12.39
C SER A 160 3.41 12.68 12.84
N GLY A 161 3.04 13.97 12.70
CA GLY A 161 1.69 14.44 12.97
C GLY A 161 1.27 14.34 14.44
N ASN A 162 2.23 14.27 15.37
CA ASN A 162 1.98 14.18 16.83
C ASN A 162 1.00 13.05 17.23
N SER A 163 0.94 11.95 16.45
CA SER A 163 -0.04 10.88 16.60
C SER A 163 0.19 9.95 17.82
N GLY A 164 1.28 10.13 18.55
CA GLY A 164 1.52 9.47 19.84
C GLY A 164 2.01 8.03 19.72
N ALA A 165 1.73 7.24 20.78
CA ALA A 165 2.20 5.85 20.89
C ALA A 165 1.62 4.95 19.79
N ARG A 166 2.32 3.84 19.50
CA ARG A 166 1.90 2.84 18.52
C ARG A 166 1.05 1.78 19.22
N VAL A 167 -0.17 1.55 18.76
CA VAL A 167 -1.13 0.63 19.40
C VAL A 167 -1.36 -0.65 18.63
N ALA A 168 -1.03 -0.68 17.32
CA ALA A 168 -1.02 -1.90 16.51
C ALA A 168 0.06 -1.85 15.44
N CYS A 169 0.56 -3.03 15.04
CA CYS A 169 1.56 -3.21 13.98
C CYS A 169 1.20 -4.41 13.11
N GLY A 170 1.43 -4.30 11.79
CA GLY A 170 1.24 -5.41 10.85
C GLY A 170 2.18 -5.34 9.66
N LEU A 171 2.78 -6.46 9.27
CA LEU A 171 3.67 -6.57 8.12
C LEU A 171 2.86 -6.59 6.80
N ILE A 172 3.24 -5.76 5.83
CA ILE A 172 2.63 -5.75 4.49
C ILE A 172 3.21 -6.90 3.67
N SER A 173 2.36 -7.88 3.34
CA SER A 173 2.76 -9.08 2.60
C SER A 173 1.82 -9.39 1.44
N LYS A 174 2.38 -9.88 0.32
CA LYS A 174 1.61 -10.46 -0.79
C LYS A 174 1.06 -11.85 -0.46
N ASN A 175 1.58 -12.49 0.58
CA ASN A 175 1.17 -13.80 1.09
C ASN A 175 1.02 -13.73 2.61
N PRO A 176 -0.03 -13.08 3.13
CA PRO A 176 -0.17 -12.87 4.58
C PRO A 176 -0.25 -14.17 5.38
N ASP A 177 -0.78 -15.25 4.79
CA ASP A 177 -0.97 -16.56 5.46
C ASP A 177 0.36 -17.31 5.76
N LYS A 178 1.50 -16.80 5.30
CA LYS A 178 2.82 -17.41 5.56
C LYS A 178 3.45 -17.00 6.90
N PHE A 179 2.81 -16.09 7.63
CA PHE A 179 3.37 -15.52 8.86
C PHE A 179 2.59 -15.91 10.13
N PHE A 180 1.73 -16.95 10.02
CA PHE A 180 0.99 -17.56 11.12
C PHE A 180 1.26 -19.05 11.19
#